data_e976236ffaf6a2331516afec107b87d2
#
_entry.id   e976236ffaf6a2331516afec107b87d2
#
_cell.length_a   1.000
_cell.length_b   1.000
_cell.length_c   1.000
_cell.angle_alpha   90.00
_cell.angle_beta   90.00
_cell.angle_gamma   90.00
#
_symmetry.space_group_name_H-M   'P 1'
#
loop_
_entity.id
_entity.type
_entity.pdbx_description
1 polymer ?
#
loop_
_entity_poly.entity_id
_entity_poly.type
_entity_poly.pdbx_seq_one_letter_code
_entity_poly.pdbx_strand_id
1 'polypeptide(L)'
;VNQFPKMDSDKATIDVLIYSFLTIGIQEISNGRPSFINFTENLIMQGELDFLDPTKVVVELLEDVPITPALIERLRQLKERDFKIALDDFIMDDAVLIYDELFKQIDYIKIDFLLSSAQQRSIVENKVKSTFPHIKLLAEKVETREEFESAKQAGYSLFQGYFFQKPQIIKVTDIPANLFQYFQIIALLRDDKTSIDLIVENIEREIS
;
A
#
# COMPACT_ATOMS: atom_id res chain seq x y z
N VAL A 1 -1.54 20.47 -7.03
CA VAL A 1 -1.50 19.04 -7.29
C VAL A 1 -0.10 18.72 -7.73
N ASN A 2 0.75 18.21 -6.80
CA ASN A 2 2.10 17.75 -7.14
C ASN A 2 1.97 16.36 -7.78
N GLN A 3 2.00 16.31 -9.09
CA GLN A 3 2.20 15.05 -9.82
C GLN A 3 3.69 14.71 -9.74
N PHE A 4 4.07 13.80 -8.85
CA PHE A 4 5.38 13.15 -8.94
C PHE A 4 5.37 12.24 -10.18
N PRO A 5 6.46 12.19 -10.96
CA PRO A 5 6.59 11.23 -12.06
C PRO A 5 6.40 9.79 -11.53
N LYS A 6 5.68 8.93 -12.27
CA LYS A 6 5.42 7.53 -11.85
C LYS A 6 6.70 6.75 -11.48
N MET A 7 7.81 7.01 -12.13
CA MET A 7 9.12 6.41 -11.83
C MET A 7 9.65 6.79 -10.44
N ASP A 8 9.33 8.00 -9.95
CA ASP A 8 9.74 8.44 -8.61
C ASP A 8 8.88 7.77 -7.52
N SER A 9 7.61 7.45 -7.83
CA SER A 9 6.71 6.75 -6.90
C SER A 9 7.13 5.30 -6.68
N ASP A 10 7.52 4.56 -7.74
CA ASP A 10 8.02 3.19 -7.63
C ASP A 10 9.29 3.15 -6.79
N LYS A 11 10.23 4.07 -7.06
CA LYS A 11 11.47 4.19 -6.29
C LYS A 11 11.19 4.51 -4.84
N ALA A 12 10.29 5.47 -4.57
CA ALA A 12 9.93 5.84 -3.19
C ALA A 12 9.32 4.66 -2.43
N THR A 13 8.44 3.89 -3.06
CA THR A 13 7.86 2.68 -2.46
C THR A 13 8.93 1.62 -2.18
N ILE A 14 9.81 1.36 -3.14
CA ILE A 14 10.94 0.43 -2.97
C ILE A 14 11.85 0.89 -1.85
N ASP A 15 12.20 2.18 -1.79
CA ASP A 15 13.04 2.74 -0.74
C ASP A 15 12.38 2.58 0.65
N VAL A 16 11.07 2.81 0.77
CA VAL A 16 10.32 2.58 2.02
C VAL A 16 10.34 1.11 2.42
N LEU A 17 10.12 0.19 1.47
CA LEU A 17 10.18 -1.24 1.71
C LEU A 17 11.56 -1.66 2.20
N ILE A 18 12.60 -1.24 1.52
CA ILE A 18 14.00 -1.50 1.88
C ILE A 18 14.28 -0.99 3.29
N TYR A 19 13.96 0.27 3.57
CA TYR A 19 14.21 0.91 4.85
C TYR A 19 13.46 0.20 5.98
N SER A 20 12.17 -0.04 5.79
CA SER A 20 11.31 -0.57 6.83
C SER A 20 11.58 -2.05 7.13
N PHE A 21 11.81 -2.87 6.09
CA PHE A 21 12.01 -4.31 6.26
C PHE A 21 13.42 -4.70 6.67
N LEU A 22 14.43 -3.96 6.19
CA LEU A 22 15.81 -4.37 6.31
C LEU A 22 16.61 -3.59 7.35
N THR A 23 16.33 -2.30 7.52
CA THR A 23 17.14 -1.46 8.41
C THR A 23 16.59 -1.42 9.82
N ILE A 24 15.27 -1.31 9.97
CA ILE A 24 14.64 -1.13 11.29
C ILE A 24 13.96 -2.45 11.73
N GLY A 25 13.57 -3.29 10.77
CA GLY A 25 12.64 -4.39 11.00
C GLY A 25 11.20 -3.85 11.10
N ILE A 26 10.38 -4.11 10.09
CA ILE A 26 8.99 -3.62 10.06
C ILE A 26 8.22 -4.01 11.32
N GLN A 27 8.59 -5.13 11.96
CA GLN A 27 7.96 -5.60 13.18
C GLN A 27 8.19 -4.68 14.38
N GLU A 28 9.35 -4.02 14.45
CA GLU A 28 9.64 -3.06 15.52
C GLU A 28 8.85 -1.77 15.32
N ILE A 29 8.77 -1.28 14.07
CA ILE A 29 8.02 -0.06 13.74
C ILE A 29 6.52 -0.28 13.93
N SER A 30 6.00 -1.41 13.46
CA SER A 30 4.57 -1.72 13.46
C SER A 30 4.08 -2.38 14.75
N ASN A 31 4.99 -2.63 15.70
CA ASN A 31 4.71 -3.40 16.91
C ASN A 31 4.05 -4.76 16.61
N GLY A 32 4.54 -5.44 15.57
CA GLY A 32 4.07 -6.73 15.09
C GLY A 32 2.74 -6.72 14.32
N ARG A 33 2.21 -5.53 14.00
CA ARG A 33 0.98 -5.40 13.21
C ARG A 33 1.30 -5.28 11.72
N PRO A 34 0.39 -5.69 10.82
CA PRO A 34 0.56 -5.45 9.39
C PRO A 34 0.64 -3.94 9.10
N SER A 35 1.54 -3.57 8.19
CA SER A 35 1.71 -2.19 7.74
C SER A 35 1.04 -1.99 6.39
N PHE A 36 0.29 -0.92 6.26
CA PHE A 36 -0.28 -0.48 4.98
C PHE A 36 0.82 0.20 4.18
N ILE A 37 1.03 -0.26 2.94
CA ILE A 37 2.09 0.23 2.06
C ILE A 37 1.51 0.49 0.68
N ASN A 38 1.72 1.70 0.18
CA ASN A 38 1.28 2.14 -1.14
C ASN A 38 2.07 1.47 -2.26
N PHE A 39 1.36 0.89 -3.21
CA PHE A 39 1.93 0.29 -4.40
C PHE A 39 1.34 0.92 -5.66
N THR A 40 2.22 1.27 -6.60
CA THR A 40 1.81 1.67 -7.93
C THR A 40 1.31 0.47 -8.74
N GLU A 41 0.57 0.75 -9.83
CA GLU A 41 0.15 -0.30 -10.78
C GLU A 41 1.33 -1.15 -11.25
N ASN A 42 2.47 -0.52 -11.57
CA ASN A 42 3.66 -1.21 -12.06
C ASN A 42 4.17 -2.25 -11.05
N LEU A 43 4.33 -1.87 -9.78
CA LEU A 43 4.82 -2.76 -8.73
C LEU A 43 3.87 -3.93 -8.47
N ILE A 44 2.56 -3.67 -8.55
CA ILE A 44 1.54 -4.71 -8.40
C ILE A 44 1.61 -5.71 -9.55
N MET A 45 1.72 -5.22 -10.80
CA MET A 45 1.66 -6.05 -12.00
C MET A 45 2.97 -6.80 -12.29
N GLN A 46 4.13 -6.25 -11.91
CA GLN A 46 5.44 -6.84 -12.20
C GLN A 46 5.87 -7.97 -11.26
N GLY A 47 5.05 -8.29 -10.23
CA GLY A 47 5.37 -9.37 -9.30
C GLY A 47 6.35 -8.99 -8.19
N GLU A 48 6.68 -7.72 -8.04
CA GLU A 48 7.57 -7.21 -6.98
C GLU A 48 7.07 -7.51 -5.56
N LEU A 49 5.77 -7.78 -5.40
CA LEU A 49 5.15 -8.19 -4.15
C LEU A 49 5.44 -9.63 -3.75
N ASP A 50 5.99 -10.43 -4.67
CA ASP A 50 6.09 -11.89 -4.48
C ASP A 50 7.10 -12.34 -3.41
N PHE A 51 8.00 -11.44 -2.99
CA PHE A 51 8.95 -11.70 -1.91
C PHE A 51 8.45 -11.20 -0.54
N LEU A 52 7.35 -10.45 -0.48
CA LEU A 52 6.84 -9.91 0.77
C LEU A 52 6.06 -10.96 1.57
N ASP A 53 6.13 -10.83 2.89
CA ASP A 53 5.34 -11.64 3.83
C ASP A 53 3.91 -11.06 3.94
N PRO A 54 2.87 -11.78 3.48
CA PRO A 54 1.49 -11.29 3.48
C PRO A 54 0.95 -11.02 4.88
N THR A 55 1.57 -11.59 5.92
CA THR A 55 1.16 -11.34 7.31
C THR A 55 1.63 -9.98 7.83
N LYS A 56 2.59 -9.34 7.16
CA LYS A 56 3.25 -8.10 7.58
C LYS A 56 2.84 -6.88 6.77
N VAL A 57 2.29 -7.11 5.58
CA VAL A 57 1.97 -6.04 4.63
C VAL A 57 0.51 -6.12 4.21
N VAL A 58 -0.15 -4.97 4.22
CA VAL A 58 -1.40 -4.72 3.51
C VAL A 58 -1.04 -3.96 2.23
N VAL A 59 -1.38 -4.52 1.08
CA VAL A 59 -1.16 -3.89 -0.23
C VAL A 59 -2.18 -2.78 -0.41
N GLU A 60 -1.72 -1.56 -0.55
CA GLU A 60 -2.56 -0.38 -0.68
C GLU A 60 -2.51 0.13 -2.13
N LEU A 61 -3.67 0.13 -2.80
CA LEU A 61 -3.83 0.67 -4.14
C LEU A 61 -4.06 2.17 -4.07
N LEU A 62 -3.24 2.93 -4.78
CA LEU A 62 -3.41 4.38 -4.92
C LEU A 62 -4.67 4.70 -5.74
N GLU A 63 -5.27 5.86 -5.49
CA GLU A 63 -6.51 6.33 -6.13
C GLU A 63 -6.38 6.50 -7.65
N ASP A 64 -5.16 6.67 -8.18
CA ASP A 64 -4.91 6.87 -9.62
C ASP A 64 -4.66 5.55 -10.38
N VAL A 65 -4.65 4.40 -9.71
CA VAL A 65 -4.48 3.09 -10.34
C VAL A 65 -5.72 2.73 -11.14
N PRO A 66 -5.58 2.55 -12.48
CA PRO A 66 -6.74 2.24 -13.33
C PRO A 66 -7.29 0.84 -13.00
N ILE A 67 -8.59 0.78 -12.71
CA ILE A 67 -9.25 -0.48 -12.41
C ILE A 67 -9.56 -1.21 -13.72
N THR A 68 -8.73 -2.20 -14.03
CA THR A 68 -8.83 -3.02 -15.24
C THR A 68 -9.11 -4.49 -14.89
N PRO A 69 -9.63 -5.31 -15.83
CA PRO A 69 -9.76 -6.75 -15.61
C PRO A 69 -8.42 -7.44 -15.30
N ALA A 70 -7.32 -6.96 -15.87
CA ALA A 70 -5.98 -7.48 -15.60
C ALA A 70 -5.53 -7.19 -14.16
N LEU A 71 -5.79 -5.97 -13.66
CA LEU A 71 -5.54 -5.63 -12.27
C LEU A 71 -6.37 -6.52 -11.33
N ILE A 72 -7.67 -6.67 -11.57
CA ILE A 72 -8.54 -7.51 -10.73
C ILE A 72 -8.03 -8.95 -10.68
N GLU A 73 -7.62 -9.50 -11.81
CA GLU A 73 -7.03 -10.84 -11.86
C GLU A 73 -5.73 -10.91 -11.03
N ARG A 74 -4.88 -9.90 -11.13
CA ARG A 74 -3.66 -9.83 -10.32
C ARG A 74 -3.96 -9.74 -8.81
N LEU A 75 -4.95 -8.93 -8.42
CA LEU A 75 -5.40 -8.86 -7.03
C LEU A 75 -5.93 -10.21 -6.53
N ARG A 76 -6.67 -10.96 -7.37
CA ARG A 76 -7.13 -12.31 -7.05
C ARG A 76 -5.94 -13.25 -6.74
N GLN A 77 -4.89 -13.20 -7.55
CA GLN A 77 -3.66 -13.99 -7.31
C GLN A 77 -2.98 -13.60 -5.99
N LEU A 78 -2.94 -12.30 -5.64
CA LEU A 78 -2.43 -11.85 -4.35
C LEU A 78 -3.30 -12.34 -3.20
N LYS A 79 -4.62 -12.37 -3.37
CA LYS A 79 -5.54 -12.93 -2.37
C LYS A 79 -5.33 -14.44 -2.16
N GLU A 80 -5.04 -15.20 -3.21
CA GLU A 80 -4.70 -16.63 -3.12
C GLU A 80 -3.41 -16.89 -2.31
N ARG A 81 -2.57 -15.86 -2.17
CA ARG A 81 -1.36 -15.86 -1.34
C ARG A 81 -1.56 -15.21 0.03
N ASP A 82 -2.82 -15.03 0.45
CA ASP A 82 -3.21 -14.46 1.74
C ASP A 82 -2.89 -12.96 1.93
N PHE A 83 -2.52 -12.23 0.88
CA PHE A 83 -2.37 -10.79 0.98
C PHE A 83 -3.68 -10.09 1.32
N LYS A 84 -3.61 -9.08 2.17
CA LYS A 84 -4.69 -8.13 2.40
C LYS A 84 -4.54 -6.93 1.49
N ILE A 85 -5.66 -6.45 0.95
CA ILE A 85 -5.69 -5.39 -0.05
C ILE A 85 -6.55 -4.24 0.45
N ALA A 86 -6.04 -3.03 0.32
CA ALA A 86 -6.72 -1.79 0.66
C ALA A 86 -6.85 -0.88 -0.57
N LEU A 87 -7.95 -0.12 -0.64
CA LEU A 87 -8.10 1.00 -1.55
C LEU A 87 -7.82 2.30 -0.79
N ASP A 88 -6.93 3.13 -1.32
CA ASP A 88 -6.59 4.44 -0.75
C ASP A 88 -7.46 5.55 -1.30
N ASP A 89 -7.82 6.51 -0.47
CA ASP A 89 -8.60 7.72 -0.79
C ASP A 89 -9.78 7.45 -1.75
N PHE A 90 -10.48 6.31 -1.54
CA PHE A 90 -11.44 5.80 -2.50
C PHE A 90 -12.73 6.63 -2.55
N ILE A 91 -13.06 7.08 -3.76
CA ILE A 91 -14.34 7.73 -4.10
C ILE A 91 -15.03 6.90 -5.16
N MET A 92 -16.27 6.50 -4.91
CA MET A 92 -17.06 5.73 -5.87
C MET A 92 -17.86 6.63 -6.79
N ASP A 93 -17.65 6.49 -8.10
CA ASP A 93 -18.51 7.08 -9.12
C ASP A 93 -19.73 6.20 -9.37
N ASP A 94 -20.89 6.82 -9.57
CA ASP A 94 -22.23 6.21 -9.49
C ASP A 94 -22.54 5.05 -10.47
N ALA A 95 -21.63 4.55 -11.30
CA ALA A 95 -22.07 3.71 -12.43
C ALA A 95 -21.16 2.56 -12.88
N VAL A 96 -20.23 2.04 -12.09
CA VAL A 96 -19.28 1.08 -12.65
C VAL A 96 -19.43 -0.32 -12.07
N LEU A 97 -20.00 -1.26 -12.84
CA LEU A 97 -20.10 -2.70 -12.52
C LEU A 97 -18.74 -3.34 -12.15
N ILE A 98 -17.64 -2.76 -12.65
CA ILE A 98 -16.30 -3.24 -12.34
C ILE A 98 -15.94 -3.15 -10.86
N TYR A 99 -16.56 -2.23 -10.11
CA TYR A 99 -16.35 -2.13 -8.67
C TYR A 99 -16.83 -3.36 -7.91
N ASP A 100 -17.86 -4.05 -8.37
CA ASP A 100 -18.34 -5.26 -7.70
C ASP A 100 -17.29 -6.38 -7.79
N GLU A 101 -16.60 -6.52 -8.92
CA GLU A 101 -15.52 -7.49 -9.07
C GLU A 101 -14.27 -7.08 -8.27
N LEU A 102 -13.95 -5.79 -8.24
CA LEU A 102 -12.87 -5.24 -7.43
C LEU A 102 -13.15 -5.52 -5.94
N PHE A 103 -14.33 -5.17 -5.44
CA PHE A 103 -14.69 -5.27 -4.03
C PHE A 103 -14.65 -6.71 -3.49
N LYS A 104 -14.81 -7.72 -4.36
CA LYS A 104 -14.59 -9.12 -3.98
C LYS A 104 -13.15 -9.42 -3.55
N GLN A 105 -12.18 -8.61 -4.03
CA GLN A 105 -10.77 -8.79 -3.76
C GLN A 105 -10.26 -7.89 -2.62
N ILE A 106 -11.08 -6.93 -2.15
CA ILE A 106 -10.67 -5.89 -1.19
C ILE A 106 -10.99 -6.29 0.24
N ASP A 107 -10.06 -6.02 1.16
CA ASP A 107 -10.25 -6.21 2.60
C ASP A 107 -10.53 -4.88 3.32
N TYR A 108 -9.98 -3.76 2.80
CA TYR A 108 -10.09 -2.44 3.42
C TYR A 108 -10.41 -1.36 2.38
N ILE A 109 -11.24 -0.41 2.75
CA ILE A 109 -11.42 0.85 2.02
C ILE A 109 -11.11 1.99 2.96
N LYS A 110 -10.15 2.84 2.57
CA LYS A 110 -9.73 4.04 3.28
C LYS A 110 -10.48 5.23 2.69
N ILE A 111 -11.05 6.03 3.53
CA ILE A 111 -11.85 7.18 3.16
C ILE A 111 -11.31 8.41 3.88
N ASP A 112 -10.83 9.39 3.11
CA ASP A 112 -10.37 10.67 3.62
C ASP A 112 -11.57 11.53 4.05
N PHE A 113 -11.63 11.85 5.32
CA PHE A 113 -12.73 12.66 5.90
C PHE A 113 -12.62 14.14 5.56
N LEU A 114 -11.43 14.63 5.18
CA LEU A 114 -11.24 16.01 4.75
C LEU A 114 -11.62 16.22 3.27
N LEU A 115 -11.33 15.22 2.41
CA LEU A 115 -11.56 15.32 0.97
C LEU A 115 -12.96 14.85 0.56
N SER A 116 -13.58 13.93 1.30
CA SER A 116 -14.87 13.35 0.95
C SER A 116 -16.04 14.05 1.64
N SER A 117 -17.09 14.35 0.90
CA SER A 117 -18.37 14.80 1.49
C SER A 117 -19.11 13.65 2.18
N ALA A 118 -19.99 13.98 3.11
CA ALA A 118 -20.84 12.98 3.79
C ALA A 118 -21.70 12.17 2.78
N GLN A 119 -22.11 12.78 1.68
CA GLN A 119 -22.88 12.09 0.64
C GLN A 119 -22.02 11.06 -0.10
N GLN A 120 -20.79 11.40 -0.48
CA GLN A 120 -19.86 10.47 -1.12
C GLN A 120 -19.53 9.30 -0.20
N ARG A 121 -19.27 9.57 1.09
CA ARG A 121 -19.03 8.52 2.08
C ARG A 121 -20.19 7.56 2.21
N SER A 122 -21.42 8.10 2.31
CA SER A 122 -22.61 7.26 2.50
C SER A 122 -22.89 6.30 1.34
N ILE A 123 -22.48 6.62 0.12
CA ILE A 123 -22.59 5.72 -1.04
C ILE A 123 -21.73 4.47 -0.81
N VAL A 124 -20.45 4.65 -0.47
CA VAL A 124 -19.52 3.55 -0.19
C VAL A 124 -19.96 2.76 1.04
N GLU A 125 -20.30 3.45 2.12
CA GLU A 125 -20.76 2.87 3.39
C GLU A 125 -21.97 1.93 3.19
N ASN A 126 -22.97 2.41 2.44
CA ASN A 126 -24.16 1.63 2.14
C ASN A 126 -23.86 0.42 1.24
N LYS A 127 -23.02 0.58 0.23
CA LYS A 127 -22.59 -0.51 -0.66
C LYS A 127 -21.83 -1.58 0.11
N VAL A 128 -20.88 -1.20 0.93
CA VAL A 128 -20.11 -2.12 1.79
C VAL A 128 -21.05 -2.84 2.74
N LYS A 129 -21.87 -2.12 3.48
CA LYS A 129 -22.78 -2.69 4.48
C LYS A 129 -23.79 -3.67 3.87
N SER A 130 -24.33 -3.37 2.69
CA SER A 130 -25.38 -4.19 2.06
C SER A 130 -24.85 -5.35 1.24
N THR A 131 -23.69 -5.19 0.58
CA THR A 131 -23.24 -6.15 -0.44
C THR A 131 -21.89 -6.79 -0.11
N PHE A 132 -20.99 -6.05 0.55
CA PHE A 132 -19.62 -6.51 0.84
C PHE A 132 -19.24 -6.37 2.31
N PRO A 133 -19.98 -7.01 3.24
CA PRO A 133 -19.79 -6.83 4.70
C PRO A 133 -18.44 -7.35 5.22
N HIS A 134 -17.65 -8.04 4.40
CA HIS A 134 -16.29 -8.46 4.73
C HIS A 134 -15.29 -7.31 4.67
N ILE A 135 -15.59 -6.25 3.91
CA ILE A 135 -14.72 -5.08 3.79
C ILE A 135 -14.78 -4.24 5.06
N LYS A 136 -13.62 -3.88 5.58
CA LYS A 136 -13.50 -2.97 6.72
C LYS A 136 -13.27 -1.54 6.24
N LEU A 137 -14.05 -0.61 6.74
CA LEU A 137 -13.87 0.81 6.48
C LEU A 137 -12.84 1.40 7.45
N LEU A 138 -11.91 2.18 6.91
CA LEU A 138 -10.91 2.95 7.63
C LEU A 138 -11.17 4.45 7.39
N ALA A 139 -11.40 5.20 8.46
CA ALA A 139 -11.53 6.65 8.40
C ALA A 139 -10.16 7.29 8.52
N GLU A 140 -9.77 8.07 7.52
CA GLU A 140 -8.51 8.80 7.51
C GLU A 140 -8.70 10.28 7.83
N LYS A 141 -7.61 10.89 8.31
CA LYS A 141 -7.54 12.32 8.64
C LYS A 141 -8.63 12.76 9.63
N VAL A 142 -9.00 11.86 10.54
CA VAL A 142 -9.93 12.18 11.62
C VAL A 142 -9.25 13.17 12.58
N GLU A 143 -9.80 14.37 12.70
CA GLU A 143 -9.20 15.47 13.50
C GLU A 143 -10.01 15.78 14.74
N THR A 144 -11.30 15.47 14.77
CA THR A 144 -12.21 15.79 15.84
C THR A 144 -12.87 14.57 16.48
N ARG A 145 -13.35 14.74 17.70
CA ARG A 145 -14.12 13.70 18.39
C ARG A 145 -15.46 13.43 17.70
N GLU A 146 -16.07 14.46 17.18
CA GLU A 146 -17.36 14.41 16.47
C GLU A 146 -17.23 13.56 15.19
N GLU A 147 -16.15 13.75 14.42
CA GLU A 147 -15.85 12.92 13.25
C GLU A 147 -15.61 11.46 13.63
N PHE A 148 -14.85 11.20 14.69
CA PHE A 148 -14.61 9.86 15.20
C PHE A 148 -15.91 9.15 15.58
N GLU A 149 -16.76 9.79 16.38
CA GLU A 149 -18.02 9.19 16.82
C GLU A 149 -18.99 9.00 15.64
N SER A 150 -19.03 9.93 14.68
CA SER A 150 -19.82 9.80 13.46
C SER A 150 -19.34 8.62 12.60
N ALA A 151 -18.05 8.51 12.36
CA ALA A 151 -17.47 7.41 11.61
C ALA A 151 -17.76 6.05 12.28
N LYS A 152 -17.61 5.98 13.60
CA LYS A 152 -17.93 4.77 14.36
C LYS A 152 -19.39 4.35 14.22
N GLN A 153 -20.32 5.31 14.26
CA GLN A 153 -21.75 5.05 14.04
C GLN A 153 -22.06 4.60 12.60
N ALA A 154 -21.31 5.13 11.62
CA ALA A 154 -21.41 4.73 10.21
C ALA A 154 -20.85 3.33 9.94
N GLY A 155 -20.10 2.73 10.89
CA GLY A 155 -19.58 1.36 10.79
C GLY A 155 -18.09 1.26 10.50
N TYR A 156 -17.35 2.38 10.57
CA TYR A 156 -15.89 2.33 10.47
C TYR A 156 -15.30 1.59 11.67
N SER A 157 -14.33 0.74 11.41
CA SER A 157 -13.67 -0.10 12.41
C SER A 157 -12.20 0.24 12.62
N LEU A 158 -11.62 1.03 11.70
CA LEU A 158 -10.24 1.49 11.74
C LEU A 158 -10.23 3.02 11.57
N PHE A 159 -9.25 3.67 12.21
CA PHE A 159 -9.18 5.13 12.26
C PHE A 159 -7.74 5.60 12.20
N GLN A 160 -7.48 6.65 11.44
CA GLN A 160 -6.20 7.32 11.32
C GLN A 160 -6.40 8.84 11.32
N GLY A 161 -5.58 9.57 12.07
CA GLY A 161 -5.63 11.04 12.09
C GLY A 161 -5.03 11.65 13.32
N TYR A 162 -4.89 12.98 13.31
CA TYR A 162 -4.30 13.75 14.39
C TYR A 162 -5.06 13.69 15.73
N PHE A 163 -6.33 13.32 15.68
CA PHE A 163 -7.14 13.11 16.87
C PHE A 163 -6.54 12.05 17.81
N PHE A 164 -5.88 11.03 17.26
CA PHE A 164 -5.38 9.91 18.05
C PHE A 164 -3.95 10.10 18.54
N GLN A 165 -3.06 10.62 17.68
CA GLN A 165 -1.67 10.85 18.04
C GLN A 165 -0.95 11.70 16.99
N LYS A 166 -0.16 12.68 17.44
CA LYS A 166 0.73 13.42 16.54
C LYS A 166 1.83 12.49 16.05
N PRO A 167 2.21 12.57 14.77
CA PRO A 167 3.31 11.79 14.21
C PRO A 167 4.58 11.94 15.03
N GLN A 168 5.26 10.83 15.33
CA GLN A 168 6.58 10.84 15.98
C GLN A 168 7.65 10.60 14.92
N ILE A 169 8.69 11.43 14.92
CA ILE A 169 9.84 11.25 14.03
C ILE A 169 10.78 10.25 14.70
N ILE A 170 10.89 9.06 14.13
CA ILE A 170 11.89 8.06 14.51
C ILE A 170 13.17 8.39 13.74
N LYS A 171 14.21 8.83 14.45
CA LYS A 171 15.55 8.98 13.86
C LYS A 171 16.20 7.62 13.74
N VAL A 172 16.45 7.19 12.52
CA VAL A 172 17.18 5.96 12.23
C VAL A 172 18.61 6.32 11.85
N THR A 173 19.56 5.53 12.31
CA THR A 173 20.96 5.61 11.88
C THR A 173 21.06 5.23 10.40
N ASP A 174 21.93 5.90 9.64
CA ASP A 174 22.09 5.69 8.20
C ASP A 174 22.23 4.21 7.82
N ILE A 175 21.63 3.84 6.69
CA ILE A 175 21.79 2.51 6.12
C ILE A 175 23.28 2.32 5.80
N PRO A 176 23.88 1.18 6.19
CA PRO A 176 25.22 0.86 5.70
C PRO A 176 25.22 0.85 4.16
N ALA A 177 26.18 1.59 3.57
CA ALA A 177 26.25 1.79 2.10
C ALA A 177 26.25 0.46 1.32
N ASN A 178 26.78 -0.61 1.92
CA ASN A 178 26.80 -1.96 1.35
C ASN A 178 25.40 -2.57 1.15
N LEU A 179 24.40 -2.20 1.96
CA LEU A 179 23.06 -2.77 1.83
C LEU A 179 22.37 -2.33 0.54
N PHE A 180 22.58 -1.07 0.13
CA PHE A 180 22.05 -0.53 -1.12
C PHE A 180 22.60 -1.29 -2.35
N GLN A 181 23.85 -1.70 -2.29
CA GLN A 181 24.51 -2.46 -3.36
C GLN A 181 23.96 -3.87 -3.49
N TYR A 182 23.65 -4.56 -2.37
CA TYR A 182 22.98 -5.87 -2.43
C TYR A 182 21.66 -5.83 -3.18
N PHE A 183 20.89 -4.74 -3.05
CA PHE A 183 19.65 -4.60 -3.81
C PHE A 183 19.86 -4.31 -5.29
N GLN A 184 20.87 -3.53 -5.61
CA GLN A 184 21.26 -3.35 -7.02
C GLN A 184 21.65 -4.69 -7.67
N ILE A 185 22.39 -5.52 -6.95
CA ILE A 185 22.76 -6.86 -7.42
C ILE A 185 21.52 -7.74 -7.56
N ILE A 186 20.59 -7.73 -6.61
CA ILE A 186 19.33 -8.48 -6.69
C ILE A 186 18.48 -8.01 -7.88
N ALA A 187 18.39 -6.70 -8.12
CA ALA A 187 17.67 -6.14 -9.26
C ALA A 187 18.32 -6.57 -10.60
N LEU A 188 19.66 -6.55 -10.67
CA LEU A 188 20.40 -7.02 -11.86
C LEU A 188 20.22 -8.53 -12.10
N LEU A 189 20.15 -9.35 -11.04
CA LEU A 189 19.93 -10.80 -11.15
C LEU A 189 18.51 -11.16 -11.64
N ARG A 190 17.56 -10.25 -11.51
CA ARG A 190 16.17 -10.45 -11.94
C ARG A 190 15.89 -9.97 -13.37
N ASP A 191 16.76 -9.15 -13.93
CA ASP A 191 16.63 -8.70 -15.31
C ASP A 191 17.27 -9.76 -16.25
N ASP A 192 16.46 -10.55 -16.95
CA ASP A 192 16.88 -11.59 -17.91
C ASP A 192 17.79 -11.03 -19.03
N LYS A 193 17.88 -9.71 -19.18
CA LYS A 193 18.74 -9.03 -20.17
C LYS A 193 20.10 -8.63 -19.58
N THR A 194 20.28 -8.73 -18.28
CA THR A 194 21.53 -8.34 -17.63
C THR A 194 22.61 -9.39 -17.87
N SER A 195 23.77 -8.95 -18.38
CA SER A 195 24.90 -9.84 -18.59
C SER A 195 25.54 -10.26 -17.27
N ILE A 196 26.04 -11.50 -17.20
CA ILE A 196 26.76 -12.02 -16.03
C ILE A 196 27.95 -11.11 -15.68
N ASP A 197 28.64 -10.55 -16.69
CA ASP A 197 29.80 -9.68 -16.51
C ASP A 197 29.43 -8.39 -15.72
N LEU A 198 28.25 -7.81 -15.99
CA LEU A 198 27.78 -6.63 -15.27
C LEU A 198 27.44 -6.94 -13.79
N ILE A 199 26.96 -8.13 -13.51
CA ILE A 199 26.68 -8.62 -12.16
C ILE A 199 28.01 -8.80 -11.41
N VAL A 200 28.98 -9.44 -12.03
CA VAL A 200 30.33 -9.67 -11.49
C VAL A 200 31.03 -8.35 -11.18
N GLU A 201 30.99 -7.38 -12.12
CA GLU A 201 31.58 -6.04 -11.92
C GLU A 201 30.98 -5.31 -10.71
N ASN A 202 29.67 -5.43 -10.48
CA ASN A 202 29.03 -4.83 -9.31
C ASN A 202 29.42 -5.54 -8.01
N ILE A 203 29.62 -6.85 -8.02
CA ILE A 203 30.08 -7.62 -6.86
C ILE A 203 31.55 -7.30 -6.53
N GLU A 204 32.43 -7.19 -7.54
CA GLU A 204 33.85 -6.90 -7.33
C GLU A 204 34.10 -5.51 -6.79
N ARG A 205 33.25 -4.53 -7.13
CA ARG A 205 33.30 -3.17 -6.55
C ARG A 205 33.04 -3.13 -5.04
N GLU A 206 32.37 -4.15 -4.51
CA GLU A 206 32.12 -4.23 -3.07
C GLU A 206 33.27 -4.79 -2.25
N ILE A 207 34.11 -5.60 -2.89
CA ILE A 207 35.18 -6.34 -2.20
C ILE A 207 36.49 -5.53 -2.17
N SER A 208 36.52 -4.38 -2.89
CA SER A 208 37.70 -3.50 -2.99
C SER A 208 37.60 -2.31 -2.07
#